data_94c7d7fcd3b78421e8db03ad4f95710c
#
_entry.id   94c7d7fcd3b78421e8db03ad4f95710c
#
_cell.length_a   1.000
_cell.length_b   1.000
_cell.length_c   1.000
_cell.angle_alpha   90.00
_cell.angle_beta   90.00
_cell.angle_gamma   90.00
#
_symmetry.space_group_name_H-M   'P 1'
#
loop_
_entity.id
_entity.type
_entity.pdbx_description
1 polymer ?
#
loop_
_entity_poly.entity_id
_entity_poly.type
_entity_poly.pdbx_seq_one_letter_code
_entity_poly.pdbx_strand_id
1 'polypeptide(L)'
;MAAERFLYLNSHGASLWSAGPAAPAPEIRFAGDDPQAPGQLAGYLVRHAPDAVIRVVLDLPGEILHVDTAPKVGLRDRQRWGLRRLATLLPQPQLRTLRWRHQRGMHQALLAGFADPQAVLDWLEPLLAANIPIASVQSLALQADNLPGRLGLHLPRLLLVSHTGDGCLRYAWFRDGILHLARLVQLENDTAIEAGLARETRIVLDYLASIQQTGLNDRATVLVLTAPGLQPAADMQFGDRVDVVHAGIGECARRLKLPATPDSRAFWLALARQGRNDYGRFALRRYWQYRQLRHGLTMTAVIACGMAAGIGAMSTWYIRQLDAERQQLAEQARQVQHTAAAIRLPVRIPAADVRALVENSRAIRQHMPLPDELMQKLLAVLAETPDFRLVTLDWQPDHHQPLSKGQPAPALPELDLRQPLGNWARLALQPARPAAPYRDQLAGFASLQARLQAAGLQVHQPSPPINVAPTVVLEGRHPLLDAQARFTLAVRLPPVAHAKTAR
;
A
#
# COMPACT_ATOMS: atom_id res chain seq x y z
N MET A 1 8.40 19.40 9.96
CA MET A 1 7.24 18.51 10.22
C MET A 1 6.03 19.39 10.45
N ALA A 2 4.89 19.09 9.81
CA ALA A 2 3.66 19.83 10.05
C ALA A 2 3.23 19.69 11.51
N ALA A 3 2.81 20.77 12.14
CA ALA A 3 2.32 20.74 13.49
C ALA A 3 0.97 19.99 13.53
N GLU A 4 0.92 18.87 14.23
CA GLU A 4 -0.31 18.11 14.43
C GLU A 4 -1.14 18.78 15.53
N ARG A 5 -2.45 18.90 15.31
CA ARG A 5 -3.41 19.45 16.27
C ARG A 5 -4.59 18.55 16.43
N PHE A 6 -5.18 18.56 17.62
CA PHE A 6 -6.42 17.86 17.92
C PHE A 6 -7.57 18.84 17.95
N LEU A 7 -8.61 18.55 17.20
CA LEU A 7 -9.91 19.20 17.31
C LEU A 7 -10.82 18.29 18.12
N TYR A 8 -11.08 18.67 19.35
CA TYR A 8 -11.99 17.95 20.23
C TYR A 8 -13.38 18.58 20.13
N LEU A 9 -14.34 17.77 19.69
CA LEU A 9 -15.75 18.17 19.56
C LEU A 9 -16.58 17.51 20.64
N ASN A 10 -17.30 18.30 21.41
CA ASN A 10 -18.23 17.84 22.42
C ASN A 10 -19.58 18.58 22.29
N SER A 11 -20.52 18.31 23.22
CA SER A 11 -21.84 18.96 23.25
C SER A 11 -21.80 20.47 23.46
N HIS A 12 -20.70 21.02 23.96
CA HIS A 12 -20.52 22.47 24.19
C HIS A 12 -19.83 23.20 23.04
N GLY A 13 -19.35 22.46 22.02
CA GLY A 13 -18.66 23.02 20.87
C GLY A 13 -17.34 22.38 20.57
N ALA A 14 -16.38 23.17 20.14
CA ALA A 14 -15.07 22.70 19.68
C ALA A 14 -13.94 23.30 20.52
N SER A 15 -12.90 22.52 20.76
CA SER A 15 -11.64 22.99 21.32
C SER A 15 -10.45 22.49 20.53
N LEU A 16 -9.52 23.38 20.26
CA LEU A 16 -8.29 23.07 19.53
C LEU A 16 -7.14 22.86 20.51
N TRP A 17 -6.41 21.77 20.34
CA TRP A 17 -5.32 21.38 21.22
C TRP A 17 -4.04 21.14 20.41
N SER A 18 -2.91 21.58 20.94
CA SER A 18 -1.61 21.24 20.40
C SER A 18 -1.29 19.76 20.66
N ALA A 19 -0.62 19.11 19.70
CA ALA A 19 -0.16 17.72 19.86
C ALA A 19 1.11 17.57 20.74
N GLY A 20 1.58 18.64 21.34
CA GLY A 20 2.73 18.63 22.24
C GLY A 20 2.49 17.77 23.49
N PRO A 21 3.55 17.19 24.08
CA PRO A 21 3.41 16.31 25.26
C PRO A 21 2.94 17.05 26.54
N ALA A 22 2.87 18.35 26.52
CA ALA A 22 2.60 19.19 27.68
C ALA A 22 1.54 20.29 27.43
N ALA A 23 0.58 20.07 26.55
CA ALA A 23 -0.50 21.04 26.37
C ALA A 23 -1.57 20.86 27.46
N PRO A 24 -1.50 21.57 28.60
CA PRO A 24 -2.44 21.39 29.70
C PRO A 24 -3.79 22.05 29.42
N ALA A 25 -3.88 22.88 28.38
CA ALA A 25 -5.07 23.63 28.04
C ALA A 25 -5.27 23.70 26.52
N PRO A 26 -6.50 23.91 26.04
CA PRO A 26 -6.74 24.15 24.63
C PRO A 26 -6.13 25.49 24.17
N GLU A 27 -5.66 25.54 22.93
CA GLU A 27 -5.19 26.79 22.31
C GLU A 27 -6.34 27.79 22.20
N ILE A 28 -7.54 27.28 21.85
CA ILE A 28 -8.76 28.09 21.67
C ILE A 28 -10.00 27.19 21.84
N ARG A 29 -11.11 27.79 22.25
CA ARG A 29 -12.42 27.15 22.33
C ARG A 29 -13.42 27.93 21.47
N PHE A 30 -14.36 27.20 20.89
CA PHE A 30 -15.45 27.74 20.08
C PHE A 30 -16.77 27.17 20.64
N ALA A 31 -17.70 28.05 20.93
CA ALA A 31 -18.99 27.67 21.49
C ALA A 31 -19.86 26.93 20.46
N GLY A 32 -20.57 25.90 20.90
CA GLY A 32 -21.40 25.07 20.00
C GLY A 32 -22.72 25.74 19.61
N ASP A 33 -23.16 26.74 20.36
CA ASP A 33 -24.38 27.54 20.13
C ASP A 33 -24.15 28.73 19.16
N ASP A 34 -22.90 29.06 18.86
CA ASP A 34 -22.56 30.07 17.85
C ASP A 34 -22.54 29.45 16.43
N PRO A 35 -23.48 29.79 15.55
CA PRO A 35 -23.52 29.28 14.17
C PRO A 35 -22.27 29.65 13.34
N GLN A 36 -21.54 30.69 13.75
CA GLN A 36 -20.33 31.14 13.05
C GLN A 36 -19.05 30.45 13.54
N ALA A 37 -19.12 29.75 14.67
CA ALA A 37 -17.97 29.12 15.30
C ALA A 37 -17.21 28.14 14.35
N PRO A 38 -17.85 27.30 13.53
CA PRO A 38 -17.14 26.43 12.59
C PRO A 38 -16.34 27.22 11.54
N GLY A 39 -16.90 28.33 11.03
CA GLY A 39 -16.20 29.23 10.11
C GLY A 39 -15.04 29.98 10.79
N GLN A 40 -15.24 30.42 12.03
CA GLN A 40 -14.20 31.08 12.83
C GLN A 40 -13.03 30.11 13.12
N LEU A 41 -13.31 28.83 13.42
CA LEU A 41 -12.30 27.78 13.57
C LEU A 41 -11.46 27.61 12.29
N ALA A 42 -12.12 27.51 11.14
CA ALA A 42 -11.42 27.39 9.86
C ALA A 42 -10.56 28.62 9.58
N GLY A 43 -11.11 29.82 9.79
CA GLY A 43 -10.38 31.09 9.64
C GLY A 43 -9.19 31.21 10.61
N TYR A 44 -9.33 30.73 11.85
CA TYR A 44 -8.25 30.69 12.82
C TYR A 44 -7.11 29.80 12.34
N LEU A 45 -7.42 28.57 11.89
CA LEU A 45 -6.43 27.62 11.41
C LEU A 45 -5.68 28.12 10.18
N VAL A 46 -6.38 28.73 9.23
CA VAL A 46 -5.75 29.32 8.03
C VAL A 46 -4.76 30.42 8.41
N ARG A 47 -5.09 31.27 9.39
CA ARG A 47 -4.24 32.40 9.79
C ARG A 47 -3.08 31.99 10.68
N HIS A 48 -3.30 31.10 11.65
CA HIS A 48 -2.32 30.82 12.71
C HIS A 48 -1.62 29.47 12.55
N ALA A 49 -2.14 28.58 11.71
CA ALA A 49 -1.62 27.24 11.54
C ALA A 49 -1.85 26.66 10.13
N PRO A 50 -1.42 27.36 9.06
CA PRO A 50 -1.75 26.97 7.67
C PRO A 50 -1.25 25.57 7.29
N ASP A 51 -0.19 25.09 7.92
CA ASP A 51 0.39 23.78 7.69
C ASP A 51 -0.10 22.68 8.66
N ALA A 52 -1.01 23.04 9.57
CA ALA A 52 -1.47 22.08 10.57
C ALA A 52 -2.20 20.90 9.94
N VAL A 53 -2.01 19.73 10.56
CA VAL A 53 -2.78 18.53 10.28
C VAL A 53 -3.72 18.30 11.45
N ILE A 54 -5.02 18.20 11.16
CA ILE A 54 -6.04 18.10 12.18
C ILE A 54 -6.43 16.63 12.41
N ARG A 55 -6.42 16.21 13.68
CA ARG A 55 -7.08 15.00 14.16
C ARG A 55 -8.34 15.39 14.90
N VAL A 56 -9.47 14.92 14.44
CA VAL A 56 -10.76 15.19 15.05
C VAL A 56 -11.06 14.08 16.06
N VAL A 57 -11.43 14.47 17.28
CA VAL A 57 -11.87 13.57 18.36
C VAL A 57 -13.28 13.94 18.75
N LEU A 58 -14.19 12.99 18.57
CA LEU A 58 -15.62 13.18 18.81
C LEU A 58 -15.98 12.63 20.20
N ASP A 59 -16.52 13.49 21.04
CA ASP A 59 -17.11 13.17 22.33
C ASP A 59 -18.54 13.72 22.40
N LEU A 60 -19.38 13.20 21.50
CA LEU A 60 -20.74 13.66 21.29
C LEU A 60 -21.75 12.60 21.74
N PRO A 61 -22.97 13.03 22.15
CA PRO A 61 -24.09 12.11 22.30
C PRO A 61 -24.59 11.61 20.93
N GLY A 62 -25.46 10.60 20.95
CA GLY A 62 -26.11 10.13 19.70
C GLY A 62 -25.25 9.18 18.84
N GLU A 63 -24.09 8.76 19.34
CA GLU A 63 -23.33 7.68 18.73
C GLU A 63 -24.00 6.33 19.02
N ILE A 64 -24.38 5.64 17.97
CA ILE A 64 -25.02 4.31 18.03
C ILE A 64 -23.95 3.25 17.89
N LEU A 65 -23.98 2.28 18.83
CA LEU A 65 -23.15 1.09 18.82
C LEU A 65 -24.05 -0.14 18.77
N HIS A 66 -23.71 -1.08 17.91
CA HIS A 66 -24.41 -2.35 17.80
C HIS A 66 -23.43 -3.48 17.53
N VAL A 67 -23.57 -4.58 18.27
CA VAL A 67 -22.73 -5.77 18.10
C VAL A 67 -23.57 -6.88 17.52
N ASP A 68 -23.18 -7.37 16.35
CA ASP A 68 -23.81 -8.49 15.66
C ASP A 68 -22.82 -9.65 15.48
N THR A 69 -23.33 -10.88 15.56
CA THR A 69 -22.54 -12.07 15.26
C THR A 69 -22.60 -12.34 13.75
N ALA A 70 -21.43 -12.38 13.13
CA ALA A 70 -21.36 -12.63 11.70
C ALA A 70 -21.66 -14.10 11.36
N PRO A 71 -22.32 -14.38 10.24
CA PRO A 71 -22.48 -15.73 9.76
C PRO A 71 -21.12 -16.38 9.43
N LYS A 72 -21.07 -17.71 9.46
CA LYS A 72 -19.89 -18.51 9.12
C LYS A 72 -19.69 -18.54 7.60
N VAL A 73 -19.21 -17.43 7.03
CA VAL A 73 -18.96 -17.25 5.59
C VAL A 73 -17.55 -16.75 5.35
N GLY A 74 -17.12 -16.80 4.08
CA GLY A 74 -15.80 -16.30 3.67
C GLY A 74 -15.60 -14.81 3.95
N LEU A 75 -14.34 -14.36 3.93
CA LEU A 75 -13.95 -12.99 4.29
C LEU A 75 -14.70 -11.92 3.45
N ARG A 76 -14.83 -12.14 2.15
CA ARG A 76 -15.51 -11.20 1.23
C ARG A 76 -17.00 -11.10 1.52
N ASP A 77 -17.68 -12.23 1.74
CA ASP A 77 -19.11 -12.25 2.00
C ASP A 77 -19.42 -11.72 3.40
N ARG A 78 -18.56 -12.01 4.37
CA ARG A 78 -18.62 -11.41 5.72
C ARG A 78 -18.54 -9.89 5.66
N GLN A 79 -17.58 -9.36 4.89
CA GLN A 79 -17.45 -7.91 4.71
C GLN A 79 -18.70 -7.30 4.05
N ARG A 80 -19.22 -7.93 3.01
CA ARG A 80 -20.46 -7.48 2.35
C ARG A 80 -21.66 -7.55 3.29
N TRP A 81 -21.75 -8.61 4.11
CA TRP A 81 -22.80 -8.74 5.11
C TRP A 81 -22.72 -7.61 6.15
N GLY A 82 -21.54 -7.36 6.71
CA GLY A 82 -21.36 -6.31 7.70
C GLY A 82 -21.67 -4.91 7.15
N LEU A 83 -21.27 -4.62 5.91
CA LEU A 83 -21.60 -3.34 5.27
C LEU A 83 -23.10 -3.19 4.99
N ARG A 84 -23.81 -4.24 4.59
CA ARG A 84 -25.27 -4.22 4.44
C ARG A 84 -25.96 -4.00 5.78
N ARG A 85 -25.53 -4.72 6.82
CA ARG A 85 -26.08 -4.56 8.16
C ARG A 85 -25.88 -3.15 8.70
N LEU A 86 -24.69 -2.62 8.51
CA LEU A 86 -24.36 -1.22 8.85
C LEU A 86 -25.26 -0.23 8.10
N ALA A 87 -25.54 -0.46 6.82
CA ALA A 87 -26.41 0.41 6.02
C ALA A 87 -27.87 0.35 6.46
N THR A 88 -28.34 -0.81 6.97
CA THR A 88 -29.69 -0.96 7.52
C THR A 88 -29.83 -0.21 8.85
N LEU A 89 -28.84 -0.30 9.73
CA LEU A 89 -28.86 0.35 11.04
C LEU A 89 -28.63 1.86 10.94
N LEU A 90 -27.74 2.27 10.05
CA LEU A 90 -27.32 3.65 9.83
C LEU A 90 -27.43 3.96 8.35
N PRO A 91 -28.60 4.41 7.87
CA PRO A 91 -28.84 4.67 6.45
C PRO A 91 -27.93 5.76 5.89
N GLN A 92 -27.62 6.77 6.68
CA GLN A 92 -26.72 7.85 6.27
C GLN A 92 -25.28 7.32 6.16
N PRO A 93 -24.61 7.47 5.00
CA PRO A 93 -23.29 6.88 4.78
C PRO A 93 -22.15 7.60 5.50
N GLN A 94 -22.36 8.83 5.95
CA GLN A 94 -21.39 9.63 6.67
C GLN A 94 -21.21 9.07 8.09
N LEU A 95 -20.04 9.24 8.64
CA LEU A 95 -19.70 8.92 10.03
C LEU A 95 -20.21 7.56 10.53
N ARG A 96 -20.00 6.52 9.75
CA ARG A 96 -20.28 5.13 10.14
C ARG A 96 -19.09 4.23 9.90
N THR A 97 -18.87 3.26 10.77
CA THR A 97 -17.73 2.34 10.74
C THR A 97 -18.12 0.91 11.11
N LEU A 98 -17.32 -0.03 10.64
CA LEU A 98 -17.44 -1.44 10.92
C LEU A 98 -16.09 -1.95 11.41
N ARG A 99 -16.07 -2.51 12.62
CA ARG A 99 -14.91 -3.16 13.19
C ARG A 99 -15.18 -4.64 13.39
N TRP A 100 -14.22 -5.48 13.04
CA TRP A 100 -14.29 -6.91 13.25
C TRP A 100 -13.57 -7.30 14.53
N ARG A 101 -14.22 -8.18 15.31
CA ARG A 101 -13.65 -8.86 16.45
C ARG A 101 -13.73 -10.36 16.24
N HIS A 102 -12.72 -11.06 16.68
CA HIS A 102 -12.73 -12.53 16.69
C HIS A 102 -12.64 -13.00 18.13
N GLN A 103 -13.66 -13.73 18.57
CA GLN A 103 -13.73 -14.21 19.94
C GLN A 103 -14.41 -15.58 19.99
N ARG A 104 -13.82 -16.53 20.74
CA ARG A 104 -14.37 -17.89 20.95
C ARG A 104 -14.78 -18.58 19.63
N GLY A 105 -13.98 -18.41 18.57
CA GLY A 105 -14.27 -19.03 17.27
C GLY A 105 -15.37 -18.34 16.45
N MET A 106 -15.94 -17.24 16.94
CA MET A 106 -16.95 -16.45 16.23
C MET A 106 -16.40 -15.10 15.80
N HIS A 107 -16.87 -14.61 14.65
CA HIS A 107 -16.63 -13.27 14.20
C HIS A 107 -17.78 -12.36 14.62
N GLN A 108 -17.46 -11.32 15.34
CA GLN A 108 -18.44 -10.31 15.74
C GLN A 108 -18.14 -9.00 15.01
N ALA A 109 -19.19 -8.33 14.59
CA ALA A 109 -19.16 -7.04 13.94
C ALA A 109 -19.60 -5.97 14.93
N LEU A 110 -18.71 -5.07 15.31
CA LEU A 110 -19.07 -3.83 15.98
C LEU A 110 -19.42 -2.80 14.91
N LEU A 111 -20.70 -2.47 14.82
CA LEU A 111 -21.28 -1.49 13.94
C LEU A 111 -21.43 -0.20 14.72
N ALA A 112 -20.85 0.90 14.24
CA ALA A 112 -20.90 2.16 14.95
C ALA A 112 -21.11 3.34 14.00
N GLY A 113 -21.72 4.41 14.52
CA GLY A 113 -21.89 5.66 13.79
C GLY A 113 -22.88 6.59 14.46
N PHE A 114 -23.08 7.73 13.82
CA PHE A 114 -24.05 8.73 14.26
C PHE A 114 -25.35 8.62 13.45
N ALA A 115 -26.48 8.67 14.17
CA ALA A 115 -27.79 8.69 13.53
C ALA A 115 -27.97 10.01 12.75
N ASP A 116 -27.55 11.10 13.36
CA ASP A 116 -27.44 12.41 12.72
C ASP A 116 -25.97 12.83 12.65
N PRO A 117 -25.32 12.72 11.50
CA PRO A 117 -23.94 13.15 11.32
C PRO A 117 -23.80 14.66 11.14
N GLN A 118 -24.91 15.41 10.95
CA GLN A 118 -24.86 16.82 10.56
C GLN A 118 -24.14 17.66 11.61
N ALA A 119 -24.41 17.43 12.88
CA ALA A 119 -23.75 18.14 13.98
C ALA A 119 -22.21 18.06 13.96
N VAL A 120 -21.66 16.99 13.38
CA VAL A 120 -20.22 16.85 13.16
C VAL A 120 -19.80 17.48 11.84
N LEU A 121 -20.59 17.26 10.78
CA LEU A 121 -20.27 17.77 9.44
C LEU A 121 -20.23 19.29 9.40
N ASP A 122 -21.11 19.97 10.13
CA ASP A 122 -21.11 21.43 10.24
C ASP A 122 -19.74 21.98 10.71
N TRP A 123 -19.04 21.26 11.55
CA TRP A 123 -17.67 21.61 11.98
C TRP A 123 -16.60 21.23 10.96
N LEU A 124 -16.81 20.17 10.18
CA LEU A 124 -15.80 19.66 9.26
C LEU A 124 -15.87 20.29 7.87
N GLU A 125 -17.05 20.68 7.39
CA GLU A 125 -17.23 21.25 6.06
C GLU A 125 -16.45 22.55 5.85
N PRO A 126 -16.44 23.54 6.79
CA PRO A 126 -15.61 24.72 6.64
C PRO A 126 -14.10 24.43 6.60
N LEU A 127 -13.66 23.41 7.34
CA LEU A 127 -12.25 22.96 7.28
C LEU A 127 -11.91 22.38 5.90
N LEU A 128 -12.83 21.60 5.33
CA LEU A 128 -12.67 21.03 3.99
C LEU A 128 -12.73 22.11 2.91
N ALA A 129 -13.60 23.10 3.05
CA ALA A 129 -13.68 24.25 2.15
C ALA A 129 -12.38 25.07 2.17
N ALA A 130 -11.75 25.18 3.33
CA ALA A 130 -10.45 25.84 3.50
C ALA A 130 -9.24 24.94 3.15
N ASN A 131 -9.45 23.75 2.60
CA ASN A 131 -8.41 22.76 2.24
C ASN A 131 -7.54 22.29 3.42
N ILE A 132 -8.04 22.38 4.65
CA ILE A 132 -7.31 21.97 5.84
C ILE A 132 -7.24 20.43 5.88
N PRO A 133 -6.05 19.82 6.02
CA PRO A 133 -5.90 18.38 5.98
C PRO A 133 -6.37 17.73 7.29
N ILE A 134 -7.42 16.91 7.20
CA ILE A 134 -7.95 16.09 8.31
C ILE A 134 -7.30 14.70 8.21
N ALA A 135 -6.43 14.37 9.18
CA ALA A 135 -5.73 13.07 9.22
C ALA A 135 -6.64 11.93 9.69
N SER A 136 -7.50 12.19 10.67
CA SER A 136 -8.43 11.19 11.21
C SER A 136 -9.64 11.86 11.84
N VAL A 137 -10.76 11.12 11.83
CA VAL A 137 -11.95 11.42 12.62
C VAL A 137 -12.18 10.22 13.52
N GLN A 138 -12.04 10.42 14.82
CA GLN A 138 -12.01 9.37 15.83
C GLN A 138 -13.13 9.57 16.84
N SER A 139 -13.75 8.48 17.29
CA SER A 139 -14.70 8.49 18.38
C SER A 139 -14.02 8.15 19.70
N LEU A 140 -14.30 8.90 20.73
CA LEU A 140 -13.80 8.63 22.07
C LEU A 140 -14.40 7.32 22.62
N ALA A 141 -15.65 7.02 22.31
CA ALA A 141 -16.29 5.76 22.66
C ALA A 141 -15.58 4.57 22.00
N LEU A 142 -15.25 4.68 20.71
CA LEU A 142 -14.54 3.62 19.98
C LEU A 142 -13.06 3.50 20.37
N GLN A 143 -12.47 4.55 20.94
CA GLN A 143 -11.12 4.46 21.53
C GLN A 143 -11.14 3.68 22.84
N ALA A 144 -12.21 3.81 23.62
CA ALA A 144 -12.39 3.02 24.82
C ALA A 144 -12.46 1.51 24.54
N ASP A 145 -12.91 1.10 23.34
CA ASP A 145 -13.08 -0.31 22.94
C ASP A 145 -11.83 -1.18 23.16
N ASN A 146 -10.65 -0.63 22.97
CA ASN A 146 -9.40 -1.38 23.19
C ASN A 146 -8.75 -1.11 24.55
N LEU A 147 -9.28 -0.20 25.33
CA LEU A 147 -8.63 0.27 26.56
C LEU A 147 -8.53 -0.83 27.63
N PRO A 148 -9.58 -1.62 27.94
CA PRO A 148 -9.48 -2.69 28.93
C PRO A 148 -8.39 -3.70 28.58
N GLY A 149 -8.37 -4.18 27.35
CA GLY A 149 -7.35 -5.15 26.88
C GLY A 149 -5.93 -4.60 26.95
N ARG A 150 -5.72 -3.32 26.60
CA ARG A 150 -4.42 -2.66 26.72
C ARG A 150 -3.96 -2.44 28.16
N LEU A 151 -4.90 -2.32 29.08
CA LEU A 151 -4.64 -2.25 30.52
C LEU A 151 -4.47 -3.64 31.17
N GLY A 152 -4.63 -4.73 30.40
CA GLY A 152 -4.58 -6.10 30.90
C GLY A 152 -5.82 -6.51 31.70
N LEU A 153 -6.94 -5.82 31.54
CA LEU A 153 -8.18 -6.10 32.23
C LEU A 153 -9.04 -7.07 31.42
N HIS A 154 -9.14 -8.29 31.88
CA HIS A 154 -9.94 -9.35 31.25
C HIS A 154 -11.17 -9.67 32.10
N LEU A 155 -12.05 -8.69 32.24
CA LEU A 155 -13.28 -8.80 33.00
C LEU A 155 -14.46 -9.17 32.12
N PRO A 156 -15.30 -10.14 32.51
CA PRO A 156 -16.41 -10.59 31.66
C PRO A 156 -17.48 -9.49 31.48
N ARG A 157 -17.65 -8.65 32.49
CA ARG A 157 -18.59 -7.53 32.51
C ARG A 157 -17.93 -6.32 33.15
N LEU A 158 -17.67 -5.32 32.35
CA LEU A 158 -16.97 -4.12 32.76
C LEU A 158 -17.74 -2.87 32.35
N LEU A 159 -18.06 -2.02 33.28
CA LEU A 159 -18.51 -0.66 33.02
C LEU A 159 -17.33 0.30 33.28
N LEU A 160 -16.78 0.82 32.19
CA LEU A 160 -15.77 1.87 32.27
C LEU A 160 -16.46 3.23 32.40
N VAL A 161 -16.07 4.01 33.37
CA VAL A 161 -16.60 5.36 33.63
C VAL A 161 -15.43 6.33 33.60
N SER A 162 -15.57 7.41 32.86
CA SER A 162 -14.55 8.46 32.81
C SER A 162 -15.19 9.84 32.73
N HIS A 163 -14.65 10.77 33.48
CA HIS A 163 -14.94 12.19 33.30
C HIS A 163 -14.17 12.71 32.11
N THR A 164 -14.86 13.32 31.12
CA THR A 164 -14.21 13.80 29.88
C THR A 164 -14.02 15.31 29.84
N GLY A 165 -14.37 15.99 30.94
CA GLY A 165 -14.34 17.44 31.10
C GLY A 165 -15.70 18.09 30.90
N ASP A 166 -15.81 19.38 31.23
CA ASP A 166 -17.01 20.20 31.07
C ASP A 166 -18.27 19.54 31.68
N GLY A 167 -18.14 18.84 32.83
CA GLY A 167 -19.25 18.14 33.48
C GLY A 167 -19.75 16.89 32.73
N CYS A 168 -19.02 16.37 31.77
CA CYS A 168 -19.44 15.20 30.99
C CYS A 168 -18.85 13.91 31.60
N LEU A 169 -19.71 12.89 31.70
CA LEU A 169 -19.33 11.52 32.07
C LEU A 169 -19.53 10.60 30.87
N ARG A 170 -18.48 9.90 30.49
CA ARG A 170 -18.52 8.87 29.45
C ARG A 170 -18.58 7.48 30.09
N TYR A 171 -19.60 6.72 29.75
CA TYR A 171 -19.81 5.34 30.11
C TYR A 171 -19.53 4.45 28.91
N ALA A 172 -18.80 3.35 29.14
CA ALA A 172 -18.57 2.32 28.11
C ALA A 172 -18.76 0.94 28.76
N TRP A 173 -19.76 0.21 28.28
CA TRP A 173 -20.08 -1.13 28.76
C TRP A 173 -19.46 -2.20 27.88
N PHE A 174 -18.73 -3.09 28.51
CA PHE A 174 -18.05 -4.22 27.87
C PHE A 174 -18.64 -5.53 28.39
N ARG A 175 -18.90 -6.41 27.45
CA ARG A 175 -19.22 -7.80 27.73
C ARG A 175 -18.18 -8.68 27.05
N ASP A 176 -17.51 -9.53 27.82
CA ASP A 176 -16.41 -10.38 27.34
C ASP A 176 -15.33 -9.59 26.56
N GLY A 177 -15.04 -8.36 26.98
CA GLY A 177 -14.04 -7.49 26.35
C GLY A 177 -14.48 -6.80 25.05
N ILE A 178 -15.77 -6.88 24.69
CA ILE A 178 -16.35 -6.21 23.53
C ILE A 178 -17.24 -5.06 24.00
N LEU A 179 -17.09 -3.91 23.37
CA LEU A 179 -17.89 -2.72 23.64
C LEU A 179 -19.31 -2.91 23.09
N HIS A 180 -20.31 -2.91 23.97
CA HIS A 180 -21.72 -3.05 23.61
C HIS A 180 -22.52 -1.77 23.73
N LEU A 181 -22.14 -0.88 24.63
CA LEU A 181 -22.81 0.39 24.85
C LEU A 181 -21.78 1.46 25.16
N ALA A 182 -21.97 2.64 24.59
CA ALA A 182 -21.31 3.86 25.05
C ALA A 182 -22.36 4.96 25.21
N ARG A 183 -22.29 5.67 26.33
CA ARG A 183 -23.21 6.75 26.66
C ARG A 183 -22.42 7.94 27.18
N LEU A 184 -22.78 9.13 26.72
CA LEU A 184 -22.32 10.39 27.26
C LEU A 184 -23.45 10.99 28.08
N VAL A 185 -23.14 11.38 29.30
CA VAL A 185 -24.09 12.02 30.23
C VAL A 185 -23.52 13.37 30.61
N GLN A 186 -24.34 14.41 30.49
CA GLN A 186 -24.04 15.75 30.96
C GLN A 186 -24.55 15.89 32.38
N LEU A 187 -23.66 16.24 33.32
CA LEU A 187 -24.05 16.59 34.67
C LEU A 187 -24.65 18.00 34.72
N GLU A 188 -25.59 18.21 35.60
CA GLU A 188 -26.13 19.56 35.90
C GLU A 188 -25.01 20.42 36.50
N ASN A 189 -24.99 21.69 36.16
CA ASN A 189 -23.89 22.62 36.50
C ASN A 189 -23.62 22.76 38.01
N ASP A 190 -24.63 22.56 38.85
CA ASP A 190 -24.53 22.70 40.30
C ASP A 190 -24.26 21.37 41.03
N THR A 191 -24.12 20.27 40.28
CA THR A 191 -23.89 18.97 40.91
C THR A 191 -22.40 18.74 41.08
N ALA A 192 -21.94 18.44 42.29
CA ALA A 192 -20.58 17.98 42.51
C ALA A 192 -20.31 16.72 41.65
N ILE A 193 -19.20 16.68 40.94
CA ILE A 193 -18.86 15.61 39.99
C ILE A 193 -18.96 14.25 40.68
N GLU A 194 -18.52 14.13 41.94
CA GLU A 194 -18.55 12.89 42.72
C GLU A 194 -19.98 12.39 42.95
N ALA A 195 -20.89 13.27 43.39
CA ALA A 195 -22.30 12.94 43.61
C ALA A 195 -23.01 12.60 42.31
N GLY A 196 -22.75 13.37 41.24
CA GLY A 196 -23.24 13.11 39.90
C GLY A 196 -22.75 11.78 39.36
N LEU A 197 -21.47 11.44 39.56
CA LEU A 197 -20.87 10.18 39.14
C LEU A 197 -21.58 8.98 39.77
N ALA A 198 -21.83 9.01 41.09
CA ALA A 198 -22.52 7.92 41.79
C ALA A 198 -23.97 7.77 41.29
N ARG A 199 -24.73 8.88 41.22
CA ARG A 199 -26.12 8.89 40.73
C ARG A 199 -26.24 8.35 39.32
N GLU A 200 -25.48 8.89 38.38
CA GLU A 200 -25.56 8.53 36.96
C GLU A 200 -25.04 7.10 36.73
N THR A 201 -24.04 6.65 37.47
CA THR A 201 -23.56 5.26 37.37
C THR A 201 -24.68 4.28 37.79
N ARG A 202 -25.44 4.59 38.82
CA ARG A 202 -26.61 3.79 39.22
C ARG A 202 -27.66 3.74 38.11
N ILE A 203 -28.01 4.88 37.54
CA ILE A 203 -28.96 4.95 36.41
C ILE A 203 -28.50 4.10 35.22
N VAL A 204 -27.20 4.14 34.90
CA VAL A 204 -26.65 3.34 33.81
C VAL A 204 -26.68 1.83 34.13
N LEU A 205 -26.38 1.45 35.36
CA LEU A 205 -26.47 0.04 35.79
C LEU A 205 -27.92 -0.48 35.77
N ASP A 206 -28.89 0.31 36.21
CA ASP A 206 -30.31 -0.01 36.15
C ASP A 206 -30.79 -0.11 34.70
N TYR A 207 -30.34 0.77 33.83
CA TYR A 207 -30.59 0.67 32.39
C TYR A 207 -30.01 -0.60 31.79
N LEU A 208 -28.76 -0.97 32.10
CA LEU A 208 -28.13 -2.20 31.60
C LEU A 208 -28.90 -3.46 32.10
N ALA A 209 -29.43 -3.44 33.30
CA ALA A 209 -30.29 -4.49 33.82
C ALA A 209 -31.62 -4.56 33.05
N SER A 210 -32.24 -3.41 32.80
CA SER A 210 -33.52 -3.34 32.06
C SER A 210 -33.46 -3.89 30.65
N ILE A 211 -32.33 -3.67 29.96
CA ILE A 211 -32.10 -4.19 28.58
C ILE A 211 -31.43 -5.59 28.58
N GLN A 212 -31.45 -6.28 29.69
CA GLN A 212 -30.91 -7.64 29.86
C GLN A 212 -29.43 -7.80 29.45
N GLN A 213 -28.65 -6.74 29.49
CA GLN A 213 -27.20 -6.81 29.31
C GLN A 213 -26.49 -7.38 30.55
N THR A 214 -27.12 -7.29 31.73
CA THR A 214 -26.71 -7.95 32.95
C THR A 214 -27.88 -8.84 33.44
N GLY A 215 -27.58 -10.10 33.74
CA GLY A 215 -28.55 -10.99 34.39
C GLY A 215 -28.69 -10.68 35.90
N LEU A 216 -29.82 -11.10 36.51
CA LEU A 216 -30.10 -10.88 37.90
C LEU A 216 -29.02 -11.41 38.89
N ASN A 217 -28.22 -12.40 38.43
CA ASN A 217 -27.17 -13.05 39.23
C ASN A 217 -25.74 -12.71 38.78
N ASP A 218 -25.60 -11.82 37.82
CA ASP A 218 -24.31 -11.52 37.20
C ASP A 218 -23.52 -10.50 38.07
N ARG A 219 -22.22 -10.76 38.24
CA ARG A 219 -21.30 -9.78 38.81
C ARG A 219 -20.79 -8.86 37.73
N ALA A 220 -20.71 -7.58 37.99
CA ALA A 220 -20.15 -6.56 37.12
C ALA A 220 -19.07 -5.76 37.85
N THR A 221 -18.08 -5.29 37.12
CA THR A 221 -17.07 -4.37 37.67
C THR A 221 -17.28 -3.00 37.07
N VAL A 222 -17.33 -1.99 37.90
CA VAL A 222 -17.31 -0.57 37.52
C VAL A 222 -15.89 -0.06 37.67
N LEU A 223 -15.24 0.27 36.60
CA LEU A 223 -13.91 0.88 36.58
C LEU A 223 -14.06 2.38 36.39
N VAL A 224 -13.74 3.14 37.40
CA VAL A 224 -13.76 4.60 37.35
C VAL A 224 -12.35 5.13 37.07
N LEU A 225 -12.19 5.83 35.97
CA LEU A 225 -10.95 6.54 35.65
C LEU A 225 -10.96 7.89 36.40
N THR A 226 -10.12 7.98 37.41
CA THR A 226 -10.04 9.16 38.28
C THR A 226 -8.94 10.12 37.83
N ALA A 227 -9.31 11.39 37.59
CA ALA A 227 -8.34 12.45 37.38
C ALA A 227 -7.63 12.82 38.71
N PRO A 228 -6.43 13.42 38.68
CA PRO A 228 -5.80 13.97 39.86
C PRO A 228 -6.72 14.99 40.51
N GLY A 229 -6.93 14.84 41.82
CA GLY A 229 -7.81 15.72 42.61
C GLY A 229 -9.28 15.30 42.67
N LEU A 230 -9.74 14.36 41.84
CA LEU A 230 -11.06 13.75 41.96
C LEU A 230 -10.98 12.64 43.01
N GLN A 231 -11.61 12.85 44.18
CA GLN A 231 -11.73 11.79 45.17
C GLN A 231 -12.92 10.90 44.84
N PRO A 232 -12.75 9.57 44.90
CA PRO A 232 -13.90 8.67 44.73
C PRO A 232 -14.93 8.98 45.79
N ALA A 233 -16.19 9.15 45.40
CA ALA A 233 -17.28 9.31 46.37
C ALA A 233 -17.31 8.05 47.28
N ALA A 234 -17.29 8.26 48.59
CA ALA A 234 -17.35 7.16 49.55
C ALA A 234 -18.62 6.31 49.41
N ASP A 235 -19.65 6.86 48.75
CA ASP A 235 -20.97 6.25 48.59
C ASP A 235 -21.14 5.46 47.28
N MET A 236 -20.05 5.18 46.52
CA MET A 236 -20.14 4.39 45.31
C MET A 236 -20.30 2.87 45.62
N GLN A 237 -21.37 2.54 46.35
CA GLN A 237 -21.77 1.16 46.59
C GLN A 237 -23.07 0.86 45.78
N PHE A 238 -23.00 -0.09 44.87
CA PHE A 238 -24.10 -0.47 44.00
C PHE A 238 -24.65 -1.86 44.34
N GLY A 239 -24.52 -2.28 45.61
CA GLY A 239 -24.91 -3.60 46.10
C GLY A 239 -23.81 -4.66 45.93
N ASP A 240 -24.05 -5.87 46.50
CA ASP A 240 -23.06 -6.94 46.61
C ASP A 240 -22.55 -7.56 45.33
N ARG A 241 -23.12 -7.16 44.20
CA ARG A 241 -22.82 -7.72 42.87
C ARG A 241 -22.01 -6.79 41.94
N VAL A 242 -21.74 -5.59 42.42
CA VAL A 242 -21.01 -4.59 41.65
C VAL A 242 -19.74 -4.22 42.38
N ASP A 243 -18.62 -4.64 41.85
CA ASP A 243 -17.31 -4.28 42.37
C ASP A 243 -16.88 -2.95 41.76
N VAL A 244 -16.58 -1.95 42.60
CA VAL A 244 -16.09 -0.65 42.12
C VAL A 244 -14.58 -0.59 42.27
N VAL A 245 -13.92 -0.32 41.18
CA VAL A 245 -12.46 -0.18 41.09
C VAL A 245 -12.11 1.21 40.60
N HIS A 246 -11.24 1.89 41.30
CA HIS A 246 -10.72 3.18 40.89
C HIS A 246 -9.33 3.04 40.28
N ALA A 247 -9.13 3.62 39.11
CA ALA A 247 -7.84 3.67 38.44
C ALA A 247 -7.44 5.11 38.11
N GLY A 248 -6.34 5.55 38.66
CA GLY A 248 -5.80 6.87 38.35
C GLY A 248 -5.36 6.97 36.89
N ILE A 249 -5.79 8.02 36.18
CA ILE A 249 -5.40 8.22 34.77
C ILE A 249 -3.88 8.29 34.60
N GLY A 250 -3.13 8.83 35.56
CA GLY A 250 -1.67 8.85 35.54
C GLY A 250 -1.04 7.45 35.53
N GLU A 251 -1.61 6.50 36.30
CA GLU A 251 -1.19 5.10 36.26
C GLU A 251 -1.55 4.44 34.96
N CYS A 252 -2.78 4.65 34.48
CA CYS A 252 -3.22 4.16 33.15
C CYS A 252 -2.34 4.70 32.05
N ALA A 253 -2.00 5.98 32.09
CA ALA A 253 -1.10 6.61 31.09
C ALA A 253 0.29 5.95 31.09
N ARG A 254 0.86 5.70 32.29
CA ARG A 254 2.15 5.01 32.39
C ARG A 254 2.10 3.59 31.81
N ARG A 255 1.07 2.81 32.15
CA ARG A 255 0.87 1.45 31.59
C ARG A 255 0.73 1.46 30.07
N LEU A 256 0.08 2.48 29.52
CA LEU A 256 -0.13 2.65 28.10
C LEU A 256 1.03 3.34 27.37
N LYS A 257 2.10 3.71 28.08
CA LYS A 257 3.25 4.47 27.57
C LYS A 257 2.82 5.80 26.92
N LEU A 258 1.84 6.46 27.52
CA LEU A 258 1.42 7.80 27.15
C LEU A 258 2.26 8.84 27.90
N PRO A 259 2.36 10.07 27.36
CA PRO A 259 2.97 11.17 28.12
C PRO A 259 2.19 11.45 29.39
N ALA A 260 2.82 12.13 30.36
CA ALA A 260 2.14 12.57 31.56
C ALA A 260 0.92 13.42 31.21
N THR A 261 -0.24 13.06 31.76
CA THR A 261 -1.51 13.70 31.43
C THR A 261 -2.06 14.38 32.70
N PRO A 262 -2.26 15.72 32.67
CA PRO A 262 -2.72 16.46 33.84
C PRO A 262 -4.20 16.22 34.14
N ASP A 263 -5.00 15.91 33.14
CA ASP A 263 -6.45 15.71 33.26
C ASP A 263 -6.97 14.57 32.37
N SER A 264 -8.24 14.25 32.51
CA SER A 264 -8.89 13.19 31.73
C SER A 264 -8.93 13.49 30.24
N ARG A 265 -9.12 14.75 29.86
CA ARG A 265 -9.19 15.13 28.45
C ARG A 265 -7.84 14.97 27.76
N ALA A 266 -6.76 15.43 28.43
CA ALA A 266 -5.40 15.21 27.94
C ALA A 266 -5.08 13.71 27.80
N PHE A 267 -5.56 12.87 28.73
CA PHE A 267 -5.43 11.41 28.63
C PHE A 267 -6.09 10.86 27.36
N TRP A 268 -7.34 11.25 27.10
CA TRP A 268 -8.05 10.80 25.92
C TRP A 268 -7.43 11.31 24.60
N LEU A 269 -6.95 12.55 24.57
CA LEU A 269 -6.23 13.09 23.42
C LEU A 269 -4.89 12.38 23.18
N ALA A 270 -4.15 12.07 24.25
CA ALA A 270 -2.92 11.29 24.15
C ALA A 270 -3.20 9.86 23.64
N LEU A 271 -4.31 9.25 24.07
CA LEU A 271 -4.78 7.96 23.55
C LEU A 271 -5.16 8.06 22.07
N ALA A 272 -5.85 9.15 21.68
CA ALA A 272 -6.25 9.43 20.30
C ALA A 272 -5.04 9.56 19.35
N ARG A 273 -3.90 10.01 19.85
CA ARG A 273 -2.67 10.06 19.05
C ARG A 273 -2.23 8.70 18.56
N GLN A 274 -2.44 7.66 19.35
CA GLN A 274 -2.16 6.27 19.00
C GLN A 274 -3.37 5.56 18.37
N GLY A 275 -4.53 6.24 18.33
CA GLY A 275 -5.79 5.70 17.85
C GLY A 275 -5.84 5.55 16.34
N ARG A 276 -6.77 4.71 15.90
CA ARG A 276 -7.08 4.52 14.48
C ARG A 276 -8.16 5.50 14.05
N ASN A 277 -8.18 5.81 12.75
CA ASN A 277 -9.26 6.56 12.16
C ASN A 277 -10.55 5.71 12.13
N ASP A 278 -11.63 6.23 12.70
CA ASP A 278 -12.91 5.54 12.80
C ASP A 278 -13.86 5.93 11.66
N TYR A 279 -14.11 7.21 11.52
CA TYR A 279 -15.12 7.78 10.64
C TYR A 279 -14.57 8.54 9.43
N GLY A 280 -13.26 8.76 9.38
CA GLY A 280 -12.63 9.52 8.33
C GLY A 280 -12.58 8.75 7.01
N ARG A 281 -13.66 8.80 6.23
CA ARG A 281 -13.69 8.29 4.85
C ARG A 281 -12.86 9.17 3.92
N PHE A 282 -12.66 8.73 2.67
CA PHE A 282 -11.89 9.45 1.67
C PHE A 282 -12.34 10.92 1.52
N ALA A 283 -13.63 11.17 1.44
CA ALA A 283 -14.17 12.52 1.29
C ALA A 283 -13.70 13.49 2.38
N LEU A 284 -13.68 13.04 3.65
CA LEU A 284 -13.23 13.85 4.80
C LEU A 284 -11.71 13.99 4.89
N ARG A 285 -10.98 13.02 4.35
CA ARG A 285 -9.51 12.94 4.47
C ARG A 285 -8.77 13.25 3.17
N ARG A 286 -9.48 13.67 2.12
CA ARG A 286 -8.92 13.86 0.77
C ARG A 286 -7.67 14.73 0.75
N TYR A 287 -7.65 15.86 1.44
CA TYR A 287 -6.50 16.76 1.47
C TYR A 287 -5.29 16.18 2.21
N TRP A 288 -5.55 15.45 3.30
CA TRP A 288 -4.49 14.72 3.99
C TRP A 288 -3.90 13.61 3.11
N GLN A 289 -4.76 12.85 2.41
CA GLN A 289 -4.30 11.80 1.49
C GLN A 289 -3.53 12.38 0.30
N TYR A 290 -3.99 13.48 -0.28
CA TYR A 290 -3.25 14.19 -1.33
C TYR A 290 -1.90 14.69 -0.83
N ARG A 291 -1.84 15.19 0.40
CA ARG A 291 -0.58 15.61 1.02
C ARG A 291 0.37 14.42 1.20
N GLN A 292 -0.12 13.28 1.67
CA GLN A 292 0.67 12.04 1.79
C GLN A 292 1.18 11.54 0.43
N LEU A 293 0.31 11.53 -0.58
CA LEU A 293 0.69 11.18 -1.95
C LEU A 293 1.76 12.11 -2.49
N ARG A 294 1.61 13.42 -2.30
CA ARG A 294 2.61 14.41 -2.71
C ARG A 294 3.95 14.16 -2.03
N HIS A 295 3.97 13.95 -0.71
CA HIS A 295 5.20 13.61 0.00
C HIS A 295 5.80 12.28 -0.46
N GLY A 296 4.99 11.26 -0.68
CA GLY A 296 5.43 9.99 -1.26
C GLY A 296 6.09 10.18 -2.63
N LEU A 297 5.43 10.90 -3.53
CA LEU A 297 5.94 11.18 -4.86
C LEU A 297 7.23 12.01 -4.85
N THR A 298 7.31 13.02 -3.99
CA THR A 298 8.55 13.81 -3.86
C THR A 298 9.71 12.98 -3.32
N MET A 299 9.47 12.12 -2.33
CA MET A 299 10.50 11.22 -1.80
C MET A 299 10.95 10.19 -2.84
N THR A 300 10.02 9.59 -3.60
CA THR A 300 10.39 8.68 -4.68
C THR A 300 11.14 9.38 -5.81
N ALA A 301 10.75 10.61 -6.16
CA ALA A 301 11.48 11.42 -7.14
C ALA A 301 12.89 11.74 -6.68
N VAL A 302 13.08 12.14 -5.42
CA VAL A 302 14.41 12.40 -4.86
C VAL A 302 15.29 11.15 -4.87
N ILE A 303 14.73 9.99 -4.49
CA ILE A 303 15.45 8.71 -4.53
C ILE A 303 15.81 8.34 -5.97
N ALA A 304 14.88 8.49 -6.92
CA ALA A 304 15.13 8.21 -8.33
C ALA A 304 16.22 9.12 -8.91
N CYS A 305 16.17 10.41 -8.61
CA CYS A 305 17.22 11.36 -9.02
C CYS A 305 18.57 11.00 -8.39
N GLY A 306 18.60 10.64 -7.12
CA GLY A 306 19.80 10.19 -6.43
C GLY A 306 20.41 8.93 -7.06
N MET A 307 19.58 7.94 -7.39
CA MET A 307 20.02 6.73 -8.10
C MET A 307 20.54 7.07 -9.51
N ALA A 308 19.83 7.89 -10.27
CA ALA A 308 20.28 8.31 -11.60
C ALA A 308 21.62 9.05 -11.55
N ALA A 309 21.79 9.95 -10.60
CA ALA A 309 23.06 10.64 -10.37
C ALA A 309 24.19 9.67 -9.97
N GLY A 310 23.90 8.70 -9.10
CA GLY A 310 24.84 7.65 -8.71
C GLY A 310 25.27 6.77 -9.90
N ILE A 311 24.32 6.34 -10.72
CA ILE A 311 24.60 5.56 -11.95
C ILE A 311 25.42 6.40 -12.93
N GLY A 312 25.08 7.68 -13.11
CA GLY A 312 25.82 8.60 -13.96
C GLY A 312 27.27 8.80 -13.49
N ALA A 313 27.47 9.01 -12.17
CA ALA A 313 28.79 9.14 -11.58
C ALA A 313 29.61 7.85 -11.74
N MET A 314 29.00 6.69 -11.48
CA MET A 314 29.64 5.39 -11.64
C MET A 314 30.00 5.11 -13.11
N SER A 315 29.11 5.45 -14.05
CA SER A 315 29.37 5.32 -15.49
C SER A 315 30.52 6.20 -15.95
N THR A 316 30.56 7.46 -15.51
CA THR A 316 31.66 8.38 -15.84
C THR A 316 32.99 7.93 -15.25
N TRP A 317 32.96 7.40 -14.01
CA TRP A 317 34.16 6.82 -13.39
C TRP A 317 34.66 5.60 -14.18
N TYR A 318 33.75 4.71 -14.56
CA TYR A 318 34.08 3.51 -15.35
C TYR A 318 34.62 3.84 -16.75
N ILE A 319 34.03 4.85 -17.41
CA ILE A 319 34.54 5.35 -18.70
C ILE A 319 35.96 5.88 -18.56
N ARG A 320 36.22 6.67 -17.52
CA ARG A 320 37.58 7.18 -17.29
C ARG A 320 38.62 6.09 -17.03
N GLN A 321 38.21 5.03 -16.32
CA GLN A 321 39.07 3.88 -16.08
C GLN A 321 39.36 3.12 -17.39
N LEU A 322 38.36 2.89 -18.22
CA LEU A 322 38.53 2.28 -19.54
C LEU A 322 39.39 3.14 -20.48
N ASP A 323 39.28 4.44 -20.44
CA ASP A 323 40.12 5.33 -21.25
C ASP A 323 41.59 5.28 -20.79
N ALA A 324 41.85 5.20 -19.49
CA ALA A 324 43.19 5.02 -18.95
C ALA A 324 43.77 3.64 -19.40
N GLU A 325 43.01 2.56 -19.33
CA GLU A 325 43.45 1.26 -19.82
C GLU A 325 43.71 1.25 -21.34
N ARG A 326 42.86 1.94 -22.12
CA ARG A 326 43.06 2.08 -23.56
C ARG A 326 44.36 2.86 -23.89
N GLN A 327 44.67 3.92 -23.11
CA GLN A 327 45.90 4.65 -23.29
C GLN A 327 47.11 3.78 -22.99
N GLN A 328 47.09 3.01 -21.90
CA GLN A 328 48.16 2.05 -21.56
C GLN A 328 48.35 0.99 -22.64
N LEU A 329 47.25 0.39 -23.14
CA LEU A 329 47.32 -0.59 -24.22
C LEU A 329 47.83 -0.01 -25.53
N ALA A 330 47.45 1.25 -25.84
CA ALA A 330 47.94 1.94 -27.01
C ALA A 330 49.44 2.22 -26.93
N GLU A 331 49.94 2.58 -25.74
CA GLU A 331 51.40 2.76 -25.52
C GLU A 331 52.16 1.45 -25.61
N GLN A 332 51.63 0.37 -25.03
CA GLN A 332 52.22 -0.98 -25.17
C GLN A 332 52.22 -1.42 -26.63
N ALA A 333 51.15 -1.18 -27.37
CA ALA A 333 51.06 -1.52 -28.79
C ALA A 333 52.11 -0.74 -29.61
N ARG A 334 52.33 0.54 -29.30
CA ARG A 334 53.41 1.36 -29.93
C ARG A 334 54.81 0.79 -29.60
N GLN A 335 55.05 0.40 -28.36
CA GLN A 335 56.30 -0.19 -27.95
C GLN A 335 56.55 -1.50 -28.65
N VAL A 336 55.51 -2.39 -28.76
CA VAL A 336 55.62 -3.62 -29.50
C VAL A 336 55.87 -3.39 -31.00
N GLN A 337 55.20 -2.40 -31.60
CA GLN A 337 55.47 -2.01 -32.98
C GLN A 337 56.86 -1.49 -33.21
N HIS A 338 57.40 -0.67 -32.27
CA HIS A 338 58.80 -0.21 -32.35
C HIS A 338 59.78 -1.38 -32.20
N THR A 339 59.54 -2.31 -31.29
CA THR A 339 60.38 -3.52 -31.13
C THR A 339 60.26 -4.45 -32.33
N ALA A 340 59.06 -4.65 -32.88
CA ALA A 340 58.84 -5.45 -34.06
C ALA A 340 59.50 -4.83 -35.34
N ALA A 341 59.50 -3.51 -35.47
CA ALA A 341 60.20 -2.82 -36.54
C ALA A 341 61.73 -2.92 -36.45
N ALA A 342 62.25 -3.08 -35.21
CA ALA A 342 63.69 -3.32 -34.99
C ALA A 342 64.12 -4.76 -35.28
N ILE A 343 63.13 -5.74 -35.25
CA ILE A 343 63.40 -7.14 -35.56
C ILE A 343 63.29 -7.35 -37.08
N ARG A 344 64.37 -7.28 -37.80
CA ARG A 344 64.45 -7.72 -39.19
C ARG A 344 64.34 -9.24 -39.25
N LEU A 345 63.15 -9.76 -39.41
CA LEU A 345 62.91 -11.18 -39.65
C LEU A 345 63.42 -11.53 -41.04
N PRO A 346 64.29 -12.51 -41.18
CA PRO A 346 64.78 -12.95 -42.48
C PRO A 346 63.81 -13.90 -43.19
N VAL A 347 62.53 -13.96 -42.74
CA VAL A 347 61.56 -14.90 -43.28
C VAL A 347 60.68 -14.15 -44.32
N ARG A 348 60.90 -14.51 -45.59
CA ARG A 348 59.98 -14.14 -46.67
C ARG A 348 58.70 -14.97 -46.50
N ILE A 349 57.59 -14.39 -45.98
CA ILE A 349 56.30 -15.03 -46.00
C ILE A 349 55.91 -15.16 -47.50
N PRO A 350 55.56 -16.36 -47.98
CA PRO A 350 55.13 -16.54 -49.35
C PRO A 350 53.95 -15.62 -49.67
N ALA A 351 53.98 -14.92 -50.80
CA ALA A 351 52.92 -13.99 -51.20
C ALA A 351 51.55 -14.71 -51.30
N ALA A 352 51.56 -16.03 -51.49
CA ALA A 352 50.36 -16.86 -51.51
C ALA A 352 49.65 -16.89 -50.14
N ASP A 353 50.42 -17.01 -49.03
CA ASP A 353 49.82 -17.06 -47.68
C ASP A 353 49.27 -15.73 -47.25
N VAL A 354 49.89 -14.61 -47.64
CA VAL A 354 49.34 -13.26 -47.36
C VAL A 354 48.07 -13.03 -48.16
N ARG A 355 48.03 -13.51 -49.40
CA ARG A 355 46.83 -13.40 -50.25
C ARG A 355 45.69 -14.23 -49.69
N ALA A 356 45.95 -15.48 -49.27
CA ALA A 356 44.95 -16.33 -48.63
C ALA A 356 44.39 -15.73 -47.31
N LEU A 357 45.24 -15.08 -46.51
CA LEU A 357 44.82 -14.41 -45.28
C LEU A 357 43.93 -13.19 -45.54
N VAL A 358 44.29 -12.40 -46.54
CA VAL A 358 43.50 -11.24 -46.98
C VAL A 358 42.16 -11.67 -47.60
N GLU A 359 42.16 -12.73 -48.43
CA GLU A 359 40.93 -13.27 -49.03
C GLU A 359 40.00 -13.87 -47.98
N ASN A 360 40.53 -14.64 -47.03
CA ASN A 360 39.74 -15.15 -45.90
C ASN A 360 39.18 -14.04 -45.01
N SER A 361 39.99 -13.03 -44.68
CA SER A 361 39.50 -11.86 -43.91
C SER A 361 38.44 -11.08 -44.65
N ARG A 362 38.53 -10.98 -45.97
CA ARG A 362 37.53 -10.31 -46.81
C ARG A 362 36.23 -11.14 -46.90
N ALA A 363 36.36 -12.45 -47.04
CA ALA A 363 35.22 -13.38 -47.05
C ALA A 363 34.46 -13.35 -45.72
N ILE A 364 35.13 -13.33 -44.57
CA ILE A 364 34.53 -13.19 -43.27
C ILE A 364 33.73 -11.88 -43.17
N ARG A 365 34.32 -10.75 -43.53
CA ARG A 365 33.64 -9.44 -43.49
C ARG A 365 32.45 -9.32 -44.43
N GLN A 366 32.48 -10.00 -45.59
CA GLN A 366 31.43 -9.90 -46.62
C GLN A 366 30.28 -10.87 -46.39
N HIS A 367 30.53 -12.02 -45.74
CA HIS A 367 29.52 -13.09 -45.62
C HIS A 367 29.06 -13.33 -44.18
N MET A 368 29.70 -12.72 -43.19
CA MET A 368 29.24 -12.84 -41.79
C MET A 368 28.04 -11.89 -41.57
N PRO A 369 26.85 -12.40 -41.32
CA PRO A 369 25.67 -11.59 -41.15
C PRO A 369 25.77 -10.81 -39.86
N LEU A 370 25.40 -9.51 -39.90
CA LEU A 370 25.21 -8.67 -38.74
C LEU A 370 23.78 -8.83 -38.21
N PRO A 371 23.57 -8.79 -36.89
CA PRO A 371 22.24 -8.92 -36.32
C PRO A 371 21.33 -7.75 -36.65
N ASP A 372 21.87 -6.60 -37.04
CA ASP A 372 21.18 -5.30 -37.13
C ASP A 372 19.92 -5.34 -38.01
N GLU A 373 19.99 -5.93 -39.20
CA GLU A 373 18.84 -6.00 -40.10
C GLU A 373 17.71 -6.88 -39.56
N LEU A 374 18.08 -8.04 -38.99
CA LEU A 374 17.12 -8.92 -38.30
C LEU A 374 16.46 -8.20 -37.13
N MET A 375 17.27 -7.51 -36.30
CA MET A 375 16.80 -6.77 -35.14
C MET A 375 15.88 -5.61 -35.53
N GLN A 376 16.23 -4.83 -36.53
CA GLN A 376 15.39 -3.73 -37.02
C GLN A 376 14.02 -4.23 -37.47
N LYS A 377 13.95 -5.28 -38.28
CA LYS A 377 12.69 -5.84 -38.76
C LYS A 377 11.86 -6.42 -37.60
N LEU A 378 12.52 -7.11 -36.70
CA LEU A 378 11.87 -7.73 -35.55
C LEU A 378 11.32 -6.71 -34.55
N LEU A 379 12.10 -5.68 -34.20
CA LEU A 379 11.67 -4.63 -33.29
C LEU A 379 10.55 -3.78 -33.92
N ALA A 380 10.57 -3.52 -35.22
CA ALA A 380 9.49 -2.82 -35.92
C ALA A 380 8.16 -3.58 -35.77
N VAL A 381 8.15 -4.90 -35.98
CA VAL A 381 6.94 -5.73 -35.84
C VAL A 381 6.48 -5.82 -34.41
N LEU A 382 7.41 -5.95 -33.44
CA LEU A 382 7.06 -6.01 -32.03
C LEU A 382 6.50 -4.68 -31.51
N ALA A 383 6.98 -3.55 -32.01
CA ALA A 383 6.45 -2.24 -31.66
C ALA A 383 4.98 -2.05 -32.07
N GLU A 384 4.57 -2.69 -33.19
CA GLU A 384 3.19 -2.67 -33.68
C GLU A 384 2.28 -3.73 -33.04
N THR A 385 2.82 -4.61 -32.21
CA THR A 385 2.06 -5.69 -31.54
C THR A 385 2.15 -5.58 -30.02
N PRO A 386 1.34 -4.69 -29.40
CA PRO A 386 1.38 -4.45 -27.95
C PRO A 386 0.89 -5.63 -27.11
N ASP A 387 0.33 -6.67 -27.73
CA ASP A 387 -0.22 -7.84 -27.05
C ASP A 387 0.84 -8.76 -26.45
N PHE A 388 2.10 -8.64 -26.87
CA PHE A 388 3.21 -9.47 -26.39
C PHE A 388 4.41 -8.64 -25.95
N ARG A 389 5.08 -9.11 -24.90
CA ARG A 389 6.38 -8.60 -24.47
C ARG A 389 7.47 -9.59 -24.79
N LEU A 390 8.57 -9.14 -25.33
CA LEU A 390 9.77 -9.93 -25.53
C LEU A 390 10.47 -10.16 -24.19
N VAL A 391 10.68 -11.41 -23.83
CA VAL A 391 11.35 -11.82 -22.59
C VAL A 391 12.80 -12.19 -22.85
N THR A 392 13.04 -13.03 -23.85
CA THR A 392 14.39 -13.40 -24.26
C THR A 392 14.50 -13.43 -25.76
N LEU A 393 15.68 -13.07 -26.24
CA LEU A 393 16.05 -13.13 -27.62
C LEU A 393 17.47 -13.72 -27.70
N ASP A 394 17.57 -14.89 -28.34
CA ASP A 394 18.83 -15.55 -28.61
C ASP A 394 19.10 -15.47 -30.11
N TRP A 395 20.18 -14.75 -30.48
CA TRP A 395 20.58 -14.61 -31.86
C TRP A 395 21.73 -15.55 -32.21
N GLN A 396 21.69 -16.15 -33.41
CA GLN A 396 22.76 -17.00 -33.94
C GLN A 396 22.88 -16.80 -35.48
N PRO A 397 24.10 -16.78 -36.01
CA PRO A 397 24.26 -16.91 -37.47
C PRO A 397 23.79 -18.29 -37.93
N ASP A 398 23.29 -18.39 -39.16
CA ASP A 398 22.70 -19.63 -39.70
C ASP A 398 23.75 -20.72 -39.89
N HIS A 399 23.85 -21.62 -38.93
CA HIS A 399 24.57 -22.87 -39.06
C HIS A 399 23.55 -23.98 -39.28
N HIS A 400 23.48 -24.47 -40.47
CA HIS A 400 22.68 -25.57 -41.02
C HIS A 400 22.10 -26.59 -40.03
N GLN A 401 21.32 -26.20 -39.04
CA GLN A 401 20.24 -26.93 -38.36
C GLN A 401 19.92 -26.33 -37.00
N PRO A 402 18.66 -26.15 -36.66
CA PRO A 402 18.30 -25.78 -35.27
C PRO A 402 18.60 -26.97 -34.36
N LEU A 403 19.48 -26.76 -33.38
CA LEU A 403 19.76 -27.73 -32.32
C LEU A 403 18.46 -28.04 -31.55
N SER A 404 17.97 -29.27 -31.68
CA SER A 404 16.92 -29.79 -30.80
C SER A 404 17.47 -29.89 -29.37
N LYS A 405 16.63 -29.52 -28.37
CA LYS A 405 16.99 -29.63 -26.96
C LYS A 405 17.53 -31.03 -26.64
N GLY A 406 18.79 -31.11 -26.20
CA GLY A 406 19.37 -32.33 -25.63
C GLY A 406 20.52 -32.93 -26.39
N GLN A 407 20.96 -32.40 -27.52
CA GLN A 407 22.16 -32.87 -28.21
C GLN A 407 23.39 -32.06 -27.75
N PRO A 408 24.55 -32.76 -27.46
CA PRO A 408 25.80 -32.05 -27.22
C PRO A 408 26.19 -31.27 -28.48
N ALA A 409 26.73 -30.06 -28.26
CA ALA A 409 27.19 -29.20 -29.35
C ALA A 409 28.16 -30.01 -30.26
N PRO A 410 27.87 -30.12 -31.58
CA PRO A 410 28.82 -30.73 -32.47
C PRO A 410 30.09 -29.88 -32.52
N ALA A 411 31.24 -30.53 -32.69
CA ALA A 411 32.48 -29.83 -33.01
C ALA A 411 32.25 -28.84 -34.13
N LEU A 412 32.77 -27.61 -33.97
CA LEU A 412 32.59 -26.47 -34.87
C LEU A 412 32.60 -26.95 -36.33
N PRO A 413 31.49 -26.87 -37.06
CA PRO A 413 31.50 -27.24 -38.47
C PRO A 413 32.42 -26.26 -39.22
N GLU A 414 33.20 -26.77 -40.17
CA GLU A 414 33.93 -25.91 -41.10
C GLU A 414 32.94 -24.96 -41.74
N LEU A 415 33.00 -23.67 -41.35
CA LEU A 415 32.16 -22.61 -41.95
C LEU A 415 32.54 -22.52 -43.42
N ASP A 416 31.65 -22.93 -44.30
CA ASP A 416 31.80 -22.61 -45.72
C ASP A 416 31.48 -21.13 -45.95
N LEU A 417 32.47 -20.27 -45.75
CA LEU A 417 32.37 -18.82 -45.96
C LEU A 417 32.17 -18.40 -47.43
N ARG A 418 31.98 -19.34 -48.32
CA ARG A 418 31.72 -19.06 -49.75
C ARG A 418 30.26 -18.74 -50.01
N GLN A 419 29.36 -19.04 -49.06
CA GLN A 419 27.94 -18.73 -49.19
C GLN A 419 27.50 -17.73 -48.13
N PRO A 420 26.60 -16.78 -48.47
CA PRO A 420 26.09 -15.85 -47.51
C PRO A 420 25.27 -16.60 -46.44
N LEU A 421 25.58 -16.35 -45.18
CA LEU A 421 24.89 -16.95 -44.05
C LEU A 421 23.64 -16.13 -43.70
N GLY A 422 22.56 -16.79 -43.33
CA GLY A 422 21.36 -16.13 -42.82
C GLY A 422 21.47 -15.84 -41.31
N ASN A 423 20.47 -15.14 -40.80
CA ASN A 423 20.35 -14.84 -39.38
C ASN A 423 19.19 -15.61 -38.76
N TRP A 424 19.41 -16.23 -37.60
CA TRP A 424 18.38 -16.84 -36.78
C TRP A 424 18.23 -16.10 -35.45
N ALA A 425 16.99 -15.96 -35.01
CA ALA A 425 16.72 -15.55 -33.64
C ALA A 425 15.61 -16.42 -33.04
N ARG A 426 15.81 -16.87 -31.80
CA ARG A 426 14.78 -17.50 -30.98
C ARG A 426 14.20 -16.48 -30.03
N LEU A 427 12.89 -16.40 -30.01
CA LEU A 427 12.13 -15.45 -29.22
C LEU A 427 11.34 -16.20 -28.17
N ALA A 428 11.35 -15.71 -26.92
CA ALA A 428 10.36 -16.07 -25.94
C ALA A 428 9.55 -14.82 -25.58
N LEU A 429 8.24 -14.94 -25.72
CA LEU A 429 7.27 -13.86 -25.61
C LEU A 429 6.30 -14.15 -24.46
N GLN A 430 5.90 -13.13 -23.78
CA GLN A 430 4.88 -13.19 -22.72
C GLN A 430 3.70 -12.32 -23.11
N PRO A 431 2.45 -12.77 -22.92
CA PRO A 431 1.27 -11.94 -23.15
C PRO A 431 1.32 -10.67 -22.29
N ALA A 432 1.05 -9.53 -22.87
CA ALA A 432 0.99 -8.25 -22.15
C ALA A 432 -0.19 -8.23 -21.15
N ARG A 433 -1.23 -9.01 -21.44
CA ARG A 433 -2.41 -9.21 -20.59
C ARG A 433 -2.56 -10.69 -20.22
N PRO A 434 -1.86 -11.18 -19.19
CA PRO A 434 -1.90 -12.61 -18.81
C PRO A 434 -3.30 -13.10 -18.41
N ALA A 435 -4.17 -12.20 -17.94
CA ALA A 435 -5.54 -12.49 -17.53
C ALA A 435 -6.56 -12.55 -18.70
N ALA A 436 -6.13 -12.26 -19.95
CA ALA A 436 -7.00 -12.37 -21.11
C ALA A 436 -7.34 -13.83 -21.40
N PRO A 437 -8.51 -14.14 -22.00
CA PRO A 437 -8.85 -15.49 -22.42
C PRO A 437 -7.76 -16.10 -23.33
N TYR A 438 -7.43 -17.35 -23.11
CA TYR A 438 -6.35 -18.02 -23.86
C TYR A 438 -6.58 -18.02 -25.37
N ARG A 439 -7.83 -18.08 -25.79
CA ARG A 439 -8.21 -17.97 -27.21
C ARG A 439 -7.75 -16.65 -27.83
N ASP A 440 -7.88 -15.55 -27.08
CA ASP A 440 -7.47 -14.22 -27.55
C ASP A 440 -5.94 -14.11 -27.59
N GLN A 441 -5.26 -14.73 -26.64
CA GLN A 441 -3.79 -14.81 -26.64
C GLN A 441 -3.28 -15.62 -27.84
N LEU A 442 -3.94 -16.73 -28.19
CA LEU A 442 -3.61 -17.52 -29.38
C LEU A 442 -3.88 -16.74 -30.67
N ALA A 443 -5.00 -16.03 -30.75
CA ALA A 443 -5.31 -15.18 -31.90
C ALA A 443 -4.27 -14.05 -32.08
N GLY A 444 -3.87 -13.40 -30.98
CA GLY A 444 -2.79 -12.43 -30.96
C GLY A 444 -1.45 -13.03 -31.42
N PHE A 445 -1.11 -14.25 -30.97
CA PHE A 445 0.10 -14.93 -31.38
C PHE A 445 0.10 -15.29 -32.87
N ALA A 446 -1.03 -15.74 -33.40
CA ALA A 446 -1.19 -15.99 -34.85
C ALA A 446 -1.06 -14.69 -35.65
N SER A 447 -1.61 -13.58 -35.18
CA SER A 447 -1.45 -12.27 -35.79
C SER A 447 0.01 -11.81 -35.83
N LEU A 448 0.74 -11.98 -34.72
CA LEU A 448 2.17 -11.69 -34.65
C LEU A 448 2.96 -12.52 -35.68
N GLN A 449 2.67 -13.83 -35.77
CA GLN A 449 3.32 -14.70 -36.79
C GLN A 449 3.08 -14.19 -38.20
N ALA A 450 1.84 -13.83 -38.56
CA ALA A 450 1.49 -13.31 -39.86
C ALA A 450 2.24 -12.00 -40.17
N ARG A 451 2.39 -11.10 -39.19
CA ARG A 451 3.15 -9.85 -39.35
C ARG A 451 4.65 -10.09 -39.54
N LEU A 452 5.23 -11.02 -38.78
CA LEU A 452 6.63 -11.41 -38.96
C LEU A 452 6.88 -11.96 -40.36
N GLN A 453 5.97 -12.77 -40.88
CA GLN A 453 6.05 -13.29 -42.26
C GLN A 453 5.89 -12.17 -43.32
N ALA A 454 4.95 -11.23 -43.06
CA ALA A 454 4.78 -10.05 -43.93
C ALA A 454 6.02 -9.14 -43.95
N ALA A 455 6.77 -9.07 -42.86
CA ALA A 455 8.05 -8.36 -42.76
C ALA A 455 9.22 -9.09 -43.46
N GLY A 456 8.96 -10.22 -44.10
CA GLY A 456 9.96 -11.03 -44.82
C GLY A 456 10.78 -11.95 -43.94
N LEU A 457 10.32 -12.21 -42.73
CA LEU A 457 10.94 -13.16 -41.79
C LEU A 457 10.28 -14.55 -41.93
N GLN A 458 11.06 -15.59 -42.01
CA GLN A 458 10.54 -16.96 -41.96
C GLN A 458 10.34 -17.37 -40.52
N VAL A 459 9.09 -17.75 -40.15
CA VAL A 459 8.75 -18.20 -38.81
C VAL A 459 8.80 -19.71 -38.73
N HIS A 460 9.56 -20.23 -37.76
CA HIS A 460 9.76 -21.65 -37.51
C HIS A 460 9.38 -22.02 -36.08
N GLN A 461 8.92 -23.25 -35.90
CA GLN A 461 8.64 -23.87 -34.57
C GLN A 461 7.83 -22.98 -33.61
N PRO A 462 6.69 -22.41 -34.03
CA PRO A 462 5.84 -21.67 -33.14
C PRO A 462 5.29 -22.62 -32.06
N SER A 463 5.56 -22.33 -30.81
CA SER A 463 5.15 -23.17 -29.68
C SER A 463 4.39 -22.32 -28.66
N PRO A 464 3.06 -22.45 -28.60
CA PRO A 464 2.28 -21.87 -27.51
C PRO A 464 2.51 -22.65 -26.23
N PRO A 465 2.30 -22.05 -25.04
CA PRO A 465 2.52 -22.69 -23.75
C PRO A 465 1.63 -23.91 -23.51
N ILE A 466 0.49 -24.00 -24.18
CA ILE A 466 -0.40 -25.15 -24.15
C ILE A 466 -0.60 -25.65 -25.58
N ASN A 467 -0.40 -26.94 -25.78
CA ASN A 467 -0.68 -27.57 -27.07
C ASN A 467 -2.18 -27.85 -27.18
N VAL A 468 -2.86 -27.14 -28.08
CA VAL A 468 -4.30 -27.28 -28.34
C VAL A 468 -4.60 -28.13 -29.59
N ALA A 469 -3.66 -28.94 -30.05
CA ALA A 469 -3.89 -29.83 -31.19
C ALA A 469 -5.02 -30.85 -30.88
N PRO A 470 -5.87 -31.19 -31.84
CA PRO A 470 -7.02 -32.09 -31.62
C PRO A 470 -6.66 -33.47 -31.09
N THR A 471 -5.40 -33.86 -31.17
CA THR A 471 -4.88 -35.17 -30.73
C THR A 471 -4.37 -35.17 -29.30
N VAL A 472 -4.39 -34.03 -28.58
CA VAL A 472 -3.86 -33.91 -27.22
C VAL A 472 -4.99 -33.85 -26.22
N VAL A 473 -5.00 -34.77 -25.25
CA VAL A 473 -5.92 -34.73 -24.10
C VAL A 473 -5.41 -33.67 -23.11
N LEU A 474 -6.23 -32.68 -22.85
CA LEU A 474 -5.97 -31.63 -21.86
C LEU A 474 -6.38 -32.14 -20.47
N GLU A 475 -5.44 -32.58 -19.66
CA GLU A 475 -5.68 -32.96 -18.25
C GLU A 475 -5.55 -31.75 -17.32
N GLY A 476 -6.54 -31.52 -16.55
CA GLY A 476 -7.09 -30.67 -15.46
C GLY A 476 -6.19 -29.75 -14.77
N ARG A 477 -5.27 -29.13 -14.60
CA ARG A 477 -4.80 -27.87 -13.93
C ARG A 477 -3.92 -27.06 -14.86
N HIS A 478 -4.50 -26.03 -15.45
CA HIS A 478 -3.80 -25.23 -16.44
C HIS A 478 -2.70 -24.37 -15.85
N PRO A 479 -1.44 -24.46 -16.35
CA PRO A 479 -0.35 -23.53 -16.02
C PRO A 479 -0.58 -22.10 -16.53
N LEU A 480 -1.71 -21.81 -17.18
CA LEU A 480 -2.08 -20.47 -17.64
C LEU A 480 -2.33 -19.45 -16.52
N LEU A 481 -2.42 -19.91 -15.29
CA LEU A 481 -2.47 -19.01 -14.13
C LEU A 481 -1.07 -18.64 -13.63
N ASP A 482 -0.03 -19.28 -14.14
CA ASP A 482 1.34 -18.89 -13.85
C ASP A 482 1.75 -17.73 -14.76
N ALA A 483 2.16 -16.63 -14.15
CA ALA A 483 2.74 -15.46 -14.82
C ALA A 483 4.02 -15.78 -15.66
N GLN A 484 4.35 -17.07 -15.81
CA GLN A 484 5.51 -17.59 -16.53
C GLN A 484 5.18 -18.29 -17.86
N ALA A 485 3.92 -18.39 -18.26
CA ALA A 485 3.56 -18.98 -19.54
C ALA A 485 4.17 -18.19 -20.71
N ARG A 486 5.05 -18.83 -21.49
CA ARG A 486 5.79 -18.19 -22.59
C ARG A 486 5.42 -18.81 -23.92
N PHE A 487 5.16 -17.96 -24.89
CA PHE A 487 5.08 -18.32 -26.31
C PHE A 487 6.48 -18.28 -26.90
N THR A 488 6.88 -19.34 -27.60
CA THR A 488 8.20 -19.37 -28.22
C THR A 488 8.09 -19.57 -29.72
N LEU A 489 8.97 -18.91 -30.46
CA LEU A 489 9.10 -19.08 -31.89
C LEU A 489 10.53 -18.79 -32.33
N ALA A 490 10.95 -19.37 -33.44
CA ALA A 490 12.21 -19.04 -34.09
C ALA A 490 11.92 -18.27 -35.36
N VAL A 491 12.67 -17.22 -35.63
CA VAL A 491 12.60 -16.43 -36.88
C VAL A 491 13.91 -16.51 -37.63
N ARG A 492 13.82 -16.59 -38.93
CA ARG A 492 14.96 -16.61 -39.83
C ARG A 492 14.85 -15.46 -40.82
N LEU A 493 15.92 -14.69 -40.98
CA LEU A 493 16.12 -13.80 -42.10
C LEU A 493 16.96 -14.54 -43.13
N PRO A 494 16.37 -14.93 -44.28
CA PRO A 494 17.13 -15.62 -45.32
C PRO A 494 18.23 -14.70 -45.86
N PRO A 495 19.37 -15.26 -46.28
CA PRO A 495 20.44 -14.48 -46.89
C PRO A 495 19.92 -13.73 -48.13
N VAL A 496 20.18 -12.42 -48.16
CA VAL A 496 19.88 -11.63 -49.37
C VAL A 496 20.86 -12.05 -50.46
N ALA A 497 20.36 -12.65 -51.50
CA ALA A 497 21.18 -12.91 -52.70
C ALA A 497 21.54 -11.53 -53.30
N HIS A 498 22.71 -11.01 -52.93
CA HIS A 498 23.27 -9.84 -53.58
C HIS A 498 23.44 -10.19 -55.05
N ALA A 499 22.61 -9.59 -55.88
CA ALA A 499 22.78 -9.62 -57.34
C ALA A 499 24.24 -9.26 -57.65
N LYS A 500 24.94 -10.17 -58.31
CA LYS A 500 26.28 -9.92 -58.85
C LYS A 500 26.27 -8.60 -59.60
N THR A 501 26.73 -7.51 -58.98
CA THR A 501 27.18 -6.35 -59.73
C THR A 501 28.46 -6.78 -60.43
N ALA A 502 28.27 -7.14 -61.67
CA ALA A 502 29.36 -7.27 -62.60
C ALA A 502 30.07 -5.90 -62.77
N ARG A 503 31.30 -5.84 -62.31
CA ARG A 503 32.38 -5.05 -62.91
C ARG A 503 33.72 -5.59 -62.47
#